data_33cef19ab3195ca70fe9da154e055f96
#
_entry.id   33cef19ab3195ca70fe9da154e055f96
#
_cell.length_a   1.000
_cell.length_b   1.000
_cell.length_c   1.000
_cell.angle_alpha   90.00
_cell.angle_beta   90.00
_cell.angle_gamma   90.00
#
_symmetry.space_group_name_H-M   'P 1'
#
loop_
_entity.id
_entity.type
_entity.pdbx_description
1 polymer ?
#
loop_
_entity_poly.entity_id
_entity_poly.type
_entity_poly.pdbx_seq_one_letter_code
_entity_poly.pdbx_strand_id
1 'polypeptide(L)'
;MQRKAVVKRDGRHCYLPMDEAAAKVLIDFGGRNWIVWNAHFKREKIGEMPTEMFFHFFKSFSDAARCNLNIECHGDNEHHKIEAIFKAFAKAIRMAVKRDPLSNY
;
A
#
# COMPACT_ATOMS: atom_id res chain seq x y z
N MET A 1 6.39 -4.80 19.99
CA MET A 1 7.08 -3.99 18.97
C MET A 1 6.14 -2.94 18.42
N GLN A 2 6.58 -1.72 18.43
CA GLN A 2 5.76 -0.63 17.94
C GLN A 2 5.89 -0.47 16.44
N ARG A 3 4.77 -0.40 15.78
CA ARG A 3 4.74 -0.13 14.35
C ARG A 3 4.72 1.36 14.13
N LYS A 4 5.57 1.83 13.23
CA LYS A 4 5.58 3.24 12.88
C LYS A 4 4.90 3.45 11.56
N ALA A 5 3.94 4.34 11.56
CA ALA A 5 3.32 4.82 10.35
C ALA A 5 3.77 6.27 10.15
N VAL A 6 4.25 6.56 8.96
CA VAL A 6 4.67 7.91 8.61
C VAL A 6 3.71 8.44 7.57
N VAL A 7 3.13 9.60 7.84
CA VAL A 7 2.16 10.21 6.96
C VAL A 7 2.71 11.53 6.47
N LYS A 8 2.70 11.73 5.16
CA LYS A 8 3.06 13.00 4.57
C LYS A 8 1.81 13.74 4.14
N ARG A 9 1.89 15.04 4.18
CA ARG A 9 0.73 15.89 3.98
C ARG A 9 0.22 15.93 2.55
N ASP A 10 1.10 15.93 1.58
CA ASP A 10 0.76 16.09 0.16
C ASP A 10 0.21 14.83 -0.49
N GLY A 11 0.40 13.73 0.13
CA GLY A 11 -0.15 12.45 -0.24
C GLY A 11 -0.27 11.68 1.03
N ARG A 12 -0.75 10.46 0.96
CA ARG A 12 -0.83 9.63 2.14
C ARG A 12 0.17 8.50 2.01
N HIS A 13 0.98 8.39 3.01
CA HIS A 13 2.16 7.55 2.97
C HIS A 13 2.21 6.72 4.24
N CYS A 14 2.28 5.42 4.08
CA CYS A 14 2.45 4.52 5.22
C CYS A 14 3.60 3.58 4.96
N TYR A 15 4.54 3.53 5.89
CA TYR A 15 5.64 2.59 5.88
C TYR A 15 5.45 1.68 7.08
N LEU A 16 5.25 0.40 6.83
CA LEU A 16 4.89 -0.55 7.88
C LEU A 16 5.81 -1.76 7.86
N PRO A 17 6.50 -2.04 8.96
CA PRO A 17 7.25 -3.28 9.08
C PRO A 17 6.36 -4.43 9.53
N MET A 18 6.69 -5.64 9.07
CA MET A 18 6.06 -6.88 9.49
C MET A 18 7.17 -7.92 9.59
N ASP A 19 7.69 -8.10 10.81
CA ASP A 19 8.86 -8.94 11.05
C ASP A 19 10.03 -8.49 10.16
N GLU A 20 10.59 -9.39 9.32
CA GLU A 20 11.67 -9.03 8.40
C GLU A 20 11.19 -8.32 7.15
N ALA A 21 9.89 -8.23 6.95
CA ALA A 21 9.32 -7.58 5.78
C ALA A 21 8.89 -6.16 6.11
N ALA A 22 8.89 -5.31 5.10
CA ALA A 22 8.41 -3.94 5.23
C ALA A 22 7.73 -3.53 3.94
N ALA A 23 6.68 -2.74 4.06
CA ALA A 23 5.96 -2.22 2.93
C ALA A 23 5.74 -0.72 3.07
N LYS A 24 5.82 -0.05 1.92
CA LYS A 24 5.59 1.38 1.82
C LYS A 24 4.48 1.61 0.81
N VAL A 25 3.46 2.35 1.22
CA VAL A 25 2.33 2.65 0.37
C VAL A 25 2.09 4.15 0.36
N LEU A 26 2.12 4.74 -0.83
CA LEU A 26 1.75 6.14 -1.04
C LEU A 26 0.44 6.19 -1.78
N ILE A 27 -0.49 7.00 -1.32
CA ILE A 27 -1.76 7.23 -1.99
C ILE A 27 -1.97 8.72 -2.16
N ASP A 28 -2.33 9.11 -3.39
CA ASP A 28 -2.69 10.49 -3.67
C ASP A 28 -3.96 10.49 -4.51
N PHE A 29 -5.02 11.08 -3.98
CA PHE A 29 -6.31 11.16 -4.65
C PHE A 29 -6.40 12.39 -5.56
N GLY A 30 -5.29 12.78 -6.15
CA GLY A 30 -5.19 13.99 -6.96
C GLY A 30 -5.81 13.95 -8.34
N GLY A 31 -6.59 12.94 -8.65
CA GLY A 31 -7.32 12.87 -9.90
C GLY A 31 -6.67 12.08 -11.01
N ARG A 32 -5.41 11.80 -10.92
CA ARG A 32 -4.70 10.96 -11.88
C ARG A 32 -4.56 9.56 -11.34
N ASN A 33 -5.01 8.59 -12.09
CA ASN A 33 -4.80 7.21 -11.69
C ASN A 33 -3.52 6.68 -12.32
N TRP A 34 -2.68 6.14 -11.48
CA TRP A 34 -1.41 5.55 -11.88
C TRP A 34 -0.97 4.60 -10.78
N ILE A 35 -0.32 3.53 -11.15
CA ILE A 35 0.25 2.63 -10.16
C ILE A 35 1.71 2.39 -10.44
N VAL A 36 2.53 2.52 -9.41
CA VAL A 36 3.91 2.06 -9.41
C VAL A 36 3.96 0.86 -8.48
N TRP A 37 4.34 -0.27 -9.02
CA TRP A 37 4.37 -1.53 -8.29
C TRP A 37 5.80 -2.02 -8.20
N ASN A 38 6.35 -1.97 -7.01
CA ASN A 38 7.72 -2.36 -6.77
C ASN A 38 7.76 -3.45 -5.70
N ALA A 39 7.04 -4.52 -5.99
CA ALA A 39 6.88 -5.64 -5.09
C ALA A 39 7.04 -6.92 -5.89
N HIS A 40 8.11 -7.64 -5.64
CA HIS A 40 8.43 -8.85 -6.38
C HIS A 40 8.07 -10.08 -5.57
N PHE A 41 7.36 -10.99 -6.19
CA PHE A 41 6.97 -12.25 -5.60
C PHE A 41 7.51 -13.38 -6.47
N LYS A 42 8.31 -14.25 -5.86
CA LYS A 42 8.87 -15.39 -6.58
C LYS A 42 7.91 -16.56 -6.64
N ARG A 43 7.06 -16.69 -5.66
CA ARG A 43 6.06 -17.76 -5.62
C ARG A 43 4.92 -17.42 -6.55
N GLU A 44 4.38 -18.46 -7.18
CA GLU A 44 3.21 -18.28 -8.03
C GLU A 44 1.95 -18.06 -7.22
N LYS A 45 1.90 -18.66 -6.03
CA LYS A 45 0.75 -18.56 -5.15
C LYS A 45 1.18 -18.38 -3.70
N ILE A 46 0.35 -17.69 -2.95
CA ILE A 46 0.44 -17.66 -1.49
C ILE A 46 -0.90 -18.16 -1.01
N GLY A 47 -0.89 -19.36 -0.38
CA GLY A 47 -2.14 -20.07 -0.14
C GLY A 47 -2.80 -20.38 -1.47
N GLU A 48 -4.05 -20.04 -1.61
CA GLU A 48 -4.80 -20.25 -2.86
C GLU A 48 -4.75 -19.04 -3.79
N MET A 49 -4.14 -17.94 -3.36
CA MET A 49 -4.13 -16.70 -4.14
C MET A 49 -2.92 -16.63 -5.06
N PRO A 50 -3.13 -16.55 -6.38
CA PRO A 50 -2.01 -16.28 -7.30
C PRO A 50 -1.41 -14.91 -7.01
N THR A 51 -0.08 -14.85 -6.97
CA THR A 51 0.59 -13.60 -6.61
C THR A 51 0.39 -12.50 -7.66
N GLU A 52 0.17 -12.85 -8.92
CA GLU A 52 -0.12 -11.87 -9.94
C GLU A 52 -1.41 -11.10 -9.67
N MET A 53 -2.33 -11.68 -8.90
CA MET A 53 -3.59 -11.02 -8.57
C MET A 53 -3.40 -9.85 -7.62
N PHE A 54 -2.29 -9.81 -6.89
CA PHE A 54 -2.02 -8.69 -6.00
C PHE A 54 -1.87 -7.39 -6.80
N PHE A 55 -1.08 -7.44 -7.85
CA PHE A 55 -0.95 -6.27 -8.72
C PHE A 55 -2.29 -5.87 -9.32
N HIS A 56 -3.04 -6.85 -9.82
CA HIS A 56 -4.32 -6.57 -10.45
C HIS A 56 -5.31 -5.95 -9.47
N PHE A 57 -5.30 -6.40 -8.22
CA PHE A 57 -6.15 -5.83 -7.19
C PHE A 57 -5.85 -4.34 -7.00
N PHE A 58 -4.59 -4.00 -6.83
CA PHE A 58 -4.21 -2.61 -6.56
C PHE A 58 -4.35 -1.74 -7.81
N LYS A 59 -4.10 -2.30 -8.99
CA LYS A 59 -4.34 -1.60 -10.23
C LYS A 59 -5.81 -1.25 -10.39
N SER A 60 -6.69 -2.21 -10.12
CA SER A 60 -8.13 -1.98 -10.19
C SER A 60 -8.57 -0.93 -9.18
N PHE A 61 -7.99 -0.97 -7.99
CA PHE A 61 -8.30 0.05 -6.99
C PHE A 61 -7.87 1.44 -7.46
N SER A 62 -6.65 1.55 -7.99
CA SER A 62 -6.14 2.82 -8.49
C SER A 62 -7.05 3.40 -9.58
N ASP A 63 -7.48 2.54 -10.49
CA ASP A 63 -8.35 2.97 -11.58
C ASP A 63 -9.73 3.40 -11.08
N ALA A 64 -10.31 2.61 -10.20
CA ALA A 64 -11.67 2.88 -9.69
C ALA A 64 -11.71 4.11 -8.80
N ALA A 65 -10.73 4.27 -7.94
CA ALA A 65 -10.67 5.38 -7.01
C ALA A 65 -10.02 6.63 -7.62
N ARG A 66 -9.46 6.50 -8.82
CA ARG A 66 -8.76 7.58 -9.52
C ARG A 66 -7.66 8.15 -8.65
N CYS A 67 -6.82 7.27 -8.15
CA CYS A 67 -5.74 7.68 -7.28
C CYS A 67 -4.39 7.23 -7.83
N ASN A 68 -3.37 7.98 -7.48
CA ASN A 68 -2.00 7.60 -7.71
C ASN A 68 -1.58 6.69 -6.58
N LEU A 69 -1.08 5.52 -6.90
CA LEU A 69 -0.74 4.51 -5.92
C LEU A 69 0.68 4.04 -6.16
N ASN A 70 1.51 4.14 -5.14
CA ASN A 70 2.89 3.69 -5.21
C ASN A 70 3.11 2.68 -4.09
N ILE A 71 3.47 1.46 -4.47
CA ILE A 71 3.65 0.37 -3.51
C ILE A 71 5.03 -0.24 -3.70
N GLU A 72 5.76 -0.38 -2.61
CA GLU A 72 7.00 -1.13 -2.62
C GLU A 72 7.10 -1.95 -1.35
N CYS A 73 7.76 -3.09 -1.46
CA CYS A 73 8.00 -3.92 -0.29
C CYS A 73 9.31 -4.68 -0.44
N HIS A 74 9.84 -5.09 0.70
CA HIS A 74 10.98 -5.99 0.77
C HIS A 74 10.77 -6.99 1.88
N GLY A 75 11.49 -8.08 1.81
CA GLY A 75 11.44 -9.11 2.82
C GLY A 75 11.72 -10.46 2.19
N ASP A 76 11.96 -11.44 3.05
CA ASP A 76 12.27 -12.80 2.60
C ASP A 76 11.04 -13.68 2.53
N ASN A 77 10.13 -13.51 3.46
CA ASN A 77 8.91 -14.31 3.52
C ASN A 77 7.79 -13.61 2.75
N GLU A 78 7.31 -14.25 1.71
CA GLU A 78 6.35 -13.61 0.80
C GLU A 78 4.97 -13.45 1.42
N HIS A 79 4.61 -14.32 2.36
CA HIS A 79 3.38 -14.13 3.12
C HIS A 79 3.47 -12.86 3.97
N HIS A 80 4.61 -12.65 4.61
CA HIS A 80 4.84 -11.42 5.39
C HIS A 80 4.83 -10.18 4.50
N LYS A 81 5.38 -10.31 3.29
CA LYS A 81 5.41 -9.20 2.35
C LYS A 81 4.01 -8.74 1.98
N ILE A 82 3.14 -9.66 1.57
CA ILE A 82 1.79 -9.26 1.16
C ILE A 82 0.97 -8.79 2.35
N GLU A 83 1.18 -9.38 3.52
CA GLU A 83 0.53 -8.89 4.74
C GLU A 83 0.92 -7.46 5.05
N ALA A 84 2.21 -7.16 4.93
CA ALA A 84 2.72 -5.80 5.17
C ALA A 84 2.11 -4.81 4.17
N ILE A 85 2.01 -5.21 2.90
CA ILE A 85 1.40 -4.37 1.88
C ILE A 85 -0.05 -4.04 2.22
N PHE A 86 -0.85 -5.07 2.54
CA PHE A 86 -2.26 -4.84 2.83
C PHE A 86 -2.46 -3.99 4.09
N LYS A 87 -1.65 -4.21 5.11
CA LYS A 87 -1.75 -3.41 6.32
C LYS A 87 -1.34 -1.96 6.08
N ALA A 88 -0.25 -1.75 5.34
CA ALA A 88 0.19 -0.40 4.99
C ALA A 88 -0.84 0.31 4.12
N PHE A 89 -1.43 -0.41 3.16
CA PHE A 89 -2.46 0.13 2.30
C PHE A 89 -3.70 0.55 3.10
N ALA A 90 -4.15 -0.32 4.00
CA ALA A 90 -5.32 0.00 4.83
C ALA A 90 -5.09 1.24 5.69
N LYS A 91 -3.90 1.37 6.26
CA LYS A 91 -3.57 2.54 7.05
C LYS A 91 -3.47 3.79 6.20
N ALA A 92 -2.85 3.69 5.03
CA ALA A 92 -2.73 4.83 4.13
C ALA A 92 -4.10 5.32 3.66
N ILE A 93 -5.02 4.41 3.35
CA ILE A 93 -6.37 4.77 2.98
C ILE A 93 -7.07 5.47 4.13
N ARG A 94 -6.97 4.90 5.33
CA ARG A 94 -7.63 5.48 6.49
C ARG A 94 -7.16 6.91 6.72
N MET A 95 -5.87 7.15 6.56
CA MET A 95 -5.30 8.47 6.73
C MET A 95 -5.70 9.42 5.59
N ALA A 96 -5.77 8.90 4.37
CA ALA A 96 -6.12 9.71 3.21
C ALA A 96 -7.57 10.18 3.25
N VAL A 97 -8.48 9.37 3.77
CA VAL A 97 -9.88 9.74 3.84
C VAL A 97 -10.25 10.45 5.14
N LYS A 98 -9.36 10.42 6.12
CA LYS A 98 -9.61 11.11 7.37
C LYS A 98 -9.49 12.59 7.15
N ARG A 99 -10.56 13.31 7.48
CA ARG A 99 -10.55 14.74 7.34
C ARG A 99 -9.70 15.37 8.43
N ASP A 100 -8.79 16.25 8.02
CA ASP A 100 -7.99 17.02 8.95
C ASP A 100 -8.77 18.31 9.27
N PRO A 101 -9.21 18.52 10.51
CA PRO A 101 -9.98 19.71 10.83
C PRO A 101 -9.21 21.01 10.65
N LEU A 102 -7.89 20.96 10.60
CA LEU A 102 -7.08 22.16 10.40
C LEU A 102 -6.82 22.46 8.94
N SER A 103 -6.87 21.47 8.07
CA SER A 103 -6.59 21.68 6.65
C SER A 103 -7.85 21.92 5.82
N ASN A 104 -8.99 21.61 6.34
CA ASN A 104 -10.26 21.97 5.74
C ASN A 104 -10.49 21.44 4.32
N TYR A 105 -10.12 20.20 4.08
CA TYR A 105 -10.50 19.53 2.84
C TYR A 105 -11.01 18.14 3.04
#